data_760a09c0e960d80a4ecd3ec11acaa76a
#
_entry.id   760a09c0e960d80a4ecd3ec11acaa76a
#
_cell.length_a   1.000
_cell.length_b   1.000
_cell.length_c   1.000
_cell.angle_alpha   90.00
_cell.angle_beta   90.00
_cell.angle_gamma   90.00
#
_symmetry.space_group_name_H-M   'P 1'
#
loop_
_entity.id
_entity.type
_entity.pdbx_description
1 polymer ?
#
loop_
_entity_poly.entity_id
_entity_poly.type
_entity_poly.pdbx_seq_one_letter_code
_entity_poly.pdbx_strand_id
1 'polypeptide(L)'
;MPNRNLTAAELRDLFAPLFADVRAKLDAASGGDDQLLWALRRKLSKELSYLERGKPMVRKALKLAKRVEQHGLCAICGQLLPEQGAVLDRKEAMAGYTLENIQLVHHECDRKLQAERGFA
;
A
#
# COMPACT_ATOMS: atom_id res chain seq x y z
N MET A 1 -14.66 4.39 -5.76
CA MET A 1 -14.30 5.81 -5.55
C MET A 1 -12.79 5.96 -5.54
N PRO A 2 -12.25 6.91 -6.28
CA PRO A 2 -10.81 7.17 -6.20
C PRO A 2 -10.42 7.66 -4.82
N ASN A 3 -9.17 7.44 -4.43
CA ASN A 3 -8.64 7.94 -3.18
C ASN A 3 -8.61 9.47 -3.17
N ARG A 4 -8.83 10.03 -2.00
CA ARG A 4 -8.73 11.47 -1.84
C ARG A 4 -7.27 11.91 -1.94
N ASN A 5 -7.01 12.94 -2.71
CA ASN A 5 -5.71 13.62 -2.75
C ASN A 5 -5.72 14.81 -1.80
N LEU A 6 -4.52 15.25 -1.42
CA LEU A 6 -4.38 16.48 -0.64
C LEU A 6 -4.70 17.69 -1.51
N THR A 7 -5.41 18.66 -0.93
CA THR A 7 -5.61 19.95 -1.58
C THR A 7 -4.33 20.79 -1.55
N ALA A 8 -4.26 21.84 -2.38
CA ALA A 8 -3.11 22.76 -2.35
C ALA A 8 -2.92 23.40 -0.97
N ALA A 9 -4.02 23.76 -0.30
CA ALA A 9 -3.96 24.32 1.05
C ALA A 9 -3.43 23.31 2.06
N GLU A 10 -3.87 22.06 1.97
CA GLU A 10 -3.39 20.99 2.85
C GLU A 10 -1.92 20.67 2.63
N LEU A 11 -1.45 20.68 1.38
CA LEU A 11 -0.03 20.52 1.08
C LEU A 11 0.81 21.60 1.72
N ARG A 12 0.36 22.85 1.64
CA ARG A 12 1.06 24.00 2.21
C ARG A 12 0.98 24.05 3.73
N ASP A 13 -0.22 23.85 4.29
CA ASP A 13 -0.49 24.15 5.70
C ASP A 13 -0.30 22.94 6.61
N LEU A 14 -0.44 21.72 6.09
CA LEU A 14 -0.33 20.50 6.87
C LEU A 14 0.89 19.67 6.49
N PHE A 15 1.05 19.37 5.21
CA PHE A 15 2.13 18.48 4.77
C PHE A 15 3.51 19.12 4.82
N ALA A 16 3.67 20.33 4.29
CA ALA A 16 4.99 20.98 4.24
C ALA A 16 5.62 21.17 5.63
N PRO A 17 4.88 21.63 6.66
CA PRO A 17 5.42 21.69 8.01
C PRO A 17 5.76 20.32 8.58
N LEU A 18 4.91 19.33 8.37
CA LEU A 18 5.16 17.96 8.81
C LEU A 18 6.42 17.39 8.17
N PHE A 19 6.57 17.58 6.87
CA PHE A 19 7.73 17.07 6.14
C PHE A 19 9.02 17.78 6.60
N ALA A 20 8.96 19.08 6.84
CA ALA A 20 10.10 19.83 7.38
C ALA A 20 10.52 19.29 8.76
N ASP A 21 9.57 18.98 9.64
CA ASP A 21 9.84 18.38 10.94
C ASP A 21 10.50 17.01 10.82
N VAL A 22 9.98 16.16 9.95
CA VAL A 22 10.54 14.81 9.71
C VAL A 22 11.97 14.92 9.21
N ARG A 23 12.24 15.81 8.24
CA ARG A 23 13.60 16.05 7.72
C ARG A 23 14.54 16.50 8.82
N ALA A 24 14.12 17.47 9.63
CA ALA A 24 14.96 18.00 10.72
C ALA A 24 15.29 16.89 11.73
N LYS A 25 14.32 16.05 12.09
CA LYS A 25 14.51 14.93 13.01
C LYS A 25 15.44 13.87 12.44
N LEU A 26 15.31 13.56 11.15
CA LEU A 26 16.21 12.63 10.47
C LEU A 26 17.66 13.14 10.45
N ASP A 27 17.83 14.42 10.11
CA ASP A 27 19.14 15.04 10.07
C ASP A 27 19.80 15.06 11.47
N ALA A 28 19.04 15.39 12.50
CA ALA A 28 19.52 15.38 13.88
C ALA A 28 19.90 13.97 14.34
N ALA A 29 19.07 12.99 14.03
CA ALA A 29 19.32 11.60 14.43
C ALA A 29 20.55 11.00 13.73
N SER A 30 20.82 11.41 12.49
CA SER A 30 21.99 10.92 11.73
C SER A 30 23.30 11.53 12.19
N GLY A 31 23.27 12.71 12.81
CA GLY A 31 24.46 13.38 13.31
C GLY A 31 25.52 13.68 12.25
N GLY A 32 25.13 13.88 11.01
CA GLY A 32 26.03 14.13 9.89
C GLY A 32 26.58 12.87 9.21
N ASP A 33 26.14 11.69 9.63
CA ASP A 33 26.53 10.42 9.00
C ASP A 33 25.56 10.10 7.85
N ASP A 34 26.04 10.20 6.61
CA ASP A 34 25.23 9.99 5.41
C ASP A 34 24.70 8.56 5.30
N GLN A 35 25.49 7.57 5.70
CA GLN A 35 25.06 6.16 5.66
C GLN A 35 23.94 5.91 6.68
N LEU A 36 24.06 6.47 7.87
CA LEU A 36 23.03 6.39 8.89
C LEU A 36 21.75 7.08 8.44
N LEU A 37 21.88 8.27 7.84
CA LEU A 37 20.72 9.00 7.30
C LEU A 37 19.98 8.18 6.25
N TRP A 38 20.71 7.55 5.33
CA TRP A 38 20.12 6.68 4.31
C TRP A 38 19.35 5.51 4.95
N ALA A 39 19.96 4.85 5.94
CA ALA A 39 19.34 3.73 6.64
C ALA A 39 18.07 4.14 7.40
N LEU A 40 18.12 5.30 8.09
CA LEU A 40 16.97 5.86 8.81
C LEU A 40 15.81 6.18 7.88
N ARG A 41 16.09 6.79 6.73
CA ARG A 41 15.06 7.10 5.72
C ARG A 41 14.37 5.83 5.22
N ARG A 42 15.15 4.81 4.93
CA ARG A 42 14.59 3.53 4.45
C ARG A 42 13.73 2.86 5.51
N LYS A 43 14.19 2.84 6.75
CA LYS A 43 13.42 2.27 7.86
C LYS A 43 12.13 3.02 8.08
N LEU A 44 12.18 4.35 8.09
CA LEU A 44 11.00 5.20 8.25
C LEU A 44 9.99 4.94 7.14
N SER A 45 10.44 4.92 5.89
CA SER A 45 9.58 4.66 4.73
C SER A 45 8.88 3.30 4.84
N LYS A 46 9.60 2.25 5.25
CA LYS A 46 9.03 0.92 5.46
C LYS A 46 7.97 0.93 6.57
N GLU A 47 8.28 1.53 7.71
CA GLU A 47 7.35 1.56 8.83
C GLU A 47 6.08 2.35 8.49
N LEU A 48 6.19 3.46 7.77
CA LEU A 48 5.03 4.22 7.29
C LEU A 48 4.18 3.37 6.32
N SER A 49 4.84 2.62 5.42
CA SER A 49 4.14 1.71 4.53
C SER A 49 3.39 0.62 5.30
N TYR A 50 3.98 0.09 6.37
CA TYR A 50 3.34 -0.94 7.20
C TYR A 50 2.14 -0.41 7.98
N LEU A 51 2.15 0.87 8.37
CA LEU A 51 0.97 1.50 8.98
C LEU A 51 -0.22 1.50 8.03
N GLU A 52 0.03 1.70 6.76
CA GLU A 52 -1.02 1.71 5.73
C GLU A 52 -1.41 0.29 5.28
N ARG A 53 -0.41 -0.56 5.00
CA ARG A 53 -0.62 -1.83 4.31
C ARG A 53 -0.51 -3.06 5.19
N GLY A 54 -0.04 -2.90 6.43
CA GLY A 54 0.34 -4.02 7.27
C GLY A 54 1.65 -4.67 6.83
N LYS A 55 2.15 -5.57 7.64
CA LYS A 55 3.42 -6.26 7.35
C LYS A 55 3.22 -7.32 6.26
N PRO A 56 4.28 -7.61 5.45
CA PRO A 56 4.19 -8.60 4.38
C PRO A 56 3.71 -9.99 4.81
N MET A 57 4.10 -10.43 6.01
CA MET A 57 3.65 -11.73 6.54
C MET A 57 2.14 -11.79 6.73
N VAL A 58 1.54 -10.70 7.24
CA VAL A 58 0.09 -10.60 7.43
C VAL A 58 -0.62 -10.60 6.08
N ARG A 59 -0.12 -9.84 5.12
CA ARG A 59 -0.69 -9.79 3.76
C ARG A 59 -0.61 -11.15 3.06
N LYS A 60 0.51 -11.88 3.25
CA LYS A 60 0.68 -13.22 2.70
C LYS A 60 -0.35 -14.19 3.26
N ALA A 61 -0.59 -14.15 4.57
CA ALA A 61 -1.61 -14.97 5.22
C ALA A 61 -3.02 -14.64 4.72
N LEU A 62 -3.34 -13.36 4.57
CA LEU A 62 -4.61 -12.90 4.02
C LEU A 62 -4.80 -13.35 2.57
N LYS A 63 -3.74 -13.31 1.77
CA LYS A 63 -3.76 -13.76 0.38
C LYS A 63 -4.10 -15.24 0.28
N LEU A 64 -3.49 -16.07 1.13
CA LEU A 64 -3.79 -17.50 1.19
C LEU A 64 -5.24 -17.76 1.62
N ALA A 65 -5.70 -17.08 2.66
CA ALA A 65 -7.07 -17.20 3.14
C ALA A 65 -8.10 -16.80 2.06
N LYS A 66 -7.82 -15.71 1.35
CA LYS A 66 -8.71 -15.23 0.29
C LYS A 66 -8.73 -16.18 -0.91
N ARG A 67 -7.60 -16.80 -1.24
CA ARG A 67 -7.57 -17.83 -2.30
C ARG A 67 -8.49 -19.00 -1.98
N VAL A 68 -8.48 -19.47 -0.75
CA VAL A 68 -9.38 -20.55 -0.29
C VAL A 68 -10.84 -20.10 -0.38
N GLU A 69 -11.14 -18.90 0.11
CA GLU A 69 -12.49 -18.32 0.07
C GLU A 69 -13.02 -18.20 -1.35
N GLN A 70 -12.17 -17.83 -2.31
CA GLN A 70 -12.53 -17.68 -3.73
C GLN A 70 -12.41 -18.99 -4.52
N HIS A 71 -12.09 -20.11 -3.89
CA HIS A 71 -11.88 -21.39 -4.55
C HIS A 71 -10.83 -21.36 -5.67
N GLY A 72 -9.79 -20.54 -5.50
CA GLY A 72 -8.71 -20.36 -6.48
C GLY A 72 -9.10 -19.58 -7.73
N LEU A 73 -10.27 -18.94 -7.75
CA LEU A 73 -10.78 -18.21 -8.91
C LEU A 73 -10.63 -16.70 -8.73
N CYS A 74 -10.36 -16.00 -9.83
CA CYS A 74 -10.29 -14.54 -9.85
C CYS A 74 -11.66 -13.93 -9.49
N ALA A 75 -11.65 -12.93 -8.62
CA ALA A 75 -12.89 -12.24 -8.20
C ALA A 75 -13.52 -11.43 -9.34
N ILE A 76 -12.76 -11.07 -10.37
CA ILE A 76 -13.23 -10.25 -11.49
C ILE A 76 -13.71 -11.11 -12.67
N CYS A 77 -12.85 -11.98 -13.20
CA CYS A 77 -13.16 -12.74 -14.41
C CYS A 77 -13.65 -14.16 -14.14
N GLY A 78 -13.53 -14.67 -12.92
CA GLY A 78 -13.97 -16.01 -12.56
C GLY A 78 -13.09 -17.14 -13.06
N GLN A 79 -11.97 -16.84 -13.70
CA GLN A 79 -11.05 -17.85 -14.20
C GLN A 79 -10.03 -18.23 -13.13
N LEU A 80 -9.37 -19.36 -13.32
CA LEU A 80 -8.37 -19.88 -12.38
C LEU A 80 -7.22 -18.88 -12.18
N LEU A 81 -6.88 -18.61 -10.93
CA LEU A 81 -5.74 -17.76 -10.57
C LEU A 81 -4.43 -18.53 -10.75
N PRO A 82 -3.33 -17.84 -11.13
CA PRO A 82 -2.01 -18.46 -11.18
C PRO A 82 -1.51 -18.76 -9.76
N GLU A 83 -0.61 -19.72 -9.62
CA GLU A 83 0.03 -20.03 -8.33
C GLU A 83 0.82 -18.84 -7.81
N GLN A 84 1.46 -18.09 -8.71
CA GLN A 84 2.24 -16.90 -8.39
C GLN A 84 1.76 -15.74 -9.26
N GLY A 85 1.89 -14.51 -8.71
CA GLY A 85 1.55 -13.30 -9.45
C GLY A 85 0.10 -12.87 -9.34
N ALA A 86 -0.75 -13.59 -8.60
CA ALA A 86 -2.09 -13.09 -8.28
C ALA A 86 -1.97 -11.84 -7.40
N VAL A 87 -2.82 -10.85 -7.66
CA VAL A 87 -2.78 -9.55 -7.00
C VAL A 87 -3.82 -9.47 -5.89
N LEU A 88 -3.40 -9.03 -4.72
CA LEU A 88 -4.28 -8.75 -3.59
C LEU A 88 -4.77 -7.30 -3.70
N ASP A 89 -6.01 -7.11 -4.11
CA ASP A 89 -6.63 -5.80 -4.29
C ASP A 89 -7.43 -5.41 -3.05
N ARG A 90 -7.29 -4.16 -2.62
CA ARG A 90 -8.16 -3.56 -1.61
C ARG A 90 -9.36 -2.94 -2.30
N LYS A 91 -10.57 -3.31 -1.90
CA LYS A 91 -11.81 -2.73 -2.44
C LYS A 91 -11.86 -1.23 -2.13
N GLU A 92 -11.53 -0.86 -0.90
CA GLU A 92 -11.31 0.52 -0.47
C GLU A 92 -9.91 0.64 0.13
N ALA A 93 -9.04 1.42 -0.50
CA ALA A 93 -7.65 1.53 -0.07
C ALA A 93 -7.52 2.00 1.38
N MET A 94 -8.36 2.93 1.81
CA MET A 94 -8.31 3.50 3.16
C MET A 94 -8.71 2.51 4.25
N ALA A 95 -9.49 1.49 3.92
CA ALA A 95 -9.93 0.47 4.88
C ALA A 95 -8.85 -0.59 5.16
N GLY A 96 -7.74 -0.56 4.43
CA GLY A 96 -6.60 -1.44 4.66
C GLY A 96 -6.81 -2.88 4.20
N TYR A 97 -5.85 -3.74 4.56
CA TYR A 97 -5.89 -5.15 4.22
C TYR A 97 -6.59 -5.93 5.32
N THR A 98 -7.90 -6.11 5.17
CA THR A 98 -8.72 -7.01 5.99
C THR A 98 -9.37 -8.04 5.09
N LEU A 99 -9.76 -9.19 5.64
CA LEU A 99 -10.34 -10.25 4.82
C LEU A 99 -11.58 -9.78 4.06
N GLU A 100 -12.40 -8.93 4.67
CA GLU A 100 -13.61 -8.38 4.06
C GLU A 100 -13.33 -7.34 2.97
N ASN A 101 -12.22 -6.62 3.09
CA ASN A 101 -11.89 -5.51 2.18
C ASN A 101 -11.01 -5.92 1.01
N ILE A 102 -10.60 -7.17 0.93
CA ILE A 102 -9.67 -7.64 -0.11
C ILE A 102 -10.34 -8.60 -1.08
N GLN A 103 -9.76 -8.66 -2.25
CA GLN A 103 -10.08 -9.68 -3.26
C GLN A 103 -8.81 -10.05 -4.00
N LEU A 104 -8.74 -11.28 -4.48
CA LEU A 104 -7.61 -11.81 -5.21
C LEU A 104 -7.96 -11.84 -6.70
N VAL A 105 -7.13 -11.22 -7.53
CA VAL A 105 -7.42 -11.03 -8.95
C VAL A 105 -6.16 -11.31 -9.80
N HIS A 106 -6.37 -11.54 -11.10
CA HIS A 106 -5.26 -11.56 -12.06
C HIS A 106 -4.62 -10.18 -12.19
N HIS A 107 -3.34 -10.14 -12.51
CA HIS A 107 -2.63 -8.88 -12.76
C HIS A 107 -3.32 -8.03 -13.83
N GLU A 108 -3.77 -8.65 -14.94
CA GLU A 108 -4.48 -7.93 -16.00
C GLU A 108 -5.84 -7.41 -15.52
N CYS A 109 -6.58 -8.19 -14.73
CA CYS A 109 -7.85 -7.74 -14.16
C CYS A 109 -7.64 -6.57 -13.21
N ASP A 110 -6.56 -6.61 -12.42
CA ASP A 110 -6.18 -5.52 -11.53
C ASP A 110 -5.84 -4.25 -12.30
N ARG A 111 -5.08 -4.35 -13.37
CA ARG A 111 -4.75 -3.19 -14.23
C ARG A 111 -5.99 -2.51 -14.76
N LYS A 112 -6.96 -3.27 -15.26
CA LYS A 112 -8.24 -2.72 -15.74
C LYS A 112 -9.02 -2.07 -14.61
N LEU A 113 -9.06 -2.70 -13.47
CA LEU A 113 -9.77 -2.19 -12.29
C LEU A 113 -9.15 -0.88 -11.79
N GLN A 114 -7.82 -0.78 -11.73
CA GLN A 114 -7.14 0.44 -11.32
C GLN A 114 -7.35 1.58 -12.34
N ALA A 115 -7.37 1.27 -13.62
CA ALA A 115 -7.69 2.25 -14.66
C ALA A 115 -9.12 2.80 -14.50
N GLU A 116 -10.09 1.94 -14.22
CA GLU A 116 -11.49 2.35 -13.96
C GLU A 116 -11.59 3.24 -12.72
N ARG A 117 -10.75 2.98 -11.70
CA ARG A 117 -10.70 3.78 -10.46
C ARG A 117 -9.91 5.06 -10.60
N GLY A 118 -9.23 5.28 -11.74
CA GLY A 118 -8.42 6.47 -11.99
C GLY A 118 -7.02 6.44 -11.37
N PHE A 119 -6.47 5.26 -11.07
CA PHE A 119 -5.13 5.10 -10.48
C PHE A 119 -4.06 4.72 -11.50
N ALA A 120 -4.44 4.42 -12.72
CA ALA A 120 -3.49 4.05 -13.78
C ALA A 120 -3.02 5.25 -14.58
#